data_2f5bb6e2090421c79595e13f54155f0d
#
_entry.id   2f5bb6e2090421c79595e13f54155f0d
#
_cell.length_a   1.000
_cell.length_b   1.000
_cell.length_c   1.000
_cell.angle_alpha   90.00
_cell.angle_beta   90.00
_cell.angle_gamma   90.00
#
_symmetry.space_group_name_H-M   'P 1'
#
loop_
_entity.id
_entity.type
_entity.pdbx_description
1 polymer ?
#
loop_
_entity_poly.entity_id
_entity_poly.type
_entity_poly.pdbx_seq_one_letter_code
_entity_poly.pdbx_strand_id
1 'polypeptide(L)'
;MERWIVIQAKFLVFFIIGILFMECTPAPRYKGGTSTEFSSKKKEKPKNKNKNNNGKKKTTFNKSKTVYKGISSYYGPKFHQKLTANGEIFDMYGVTAAHKEFPFNTVVRVTNEKNGKALLIRINDRGPYVAGRILDCSFGAAKKLGFVGEGTAKVKIEVLEWGDGEYMHHD
;
A
#
# COMPACT_ATOMS: atom_id res chain seq x y z
N MET A 1 -27.62 -9.33 51.55
CA MET A 1 -26.46 -8.43 51.32
C MET A 1 -25.09 -9.13 51.30
N GLU A 2 -24.95 -10.28 51.95
CA GLU A 2 -23.63 -10.94 52.08
C GLU A 2 -23.11 -11.69 50.84
N ARG A 3 -23.97 -12.09 49.91
CA ARG A 3 -23.56 -12.87 48.70
C ARG A 3 -22.87 -12.03 47.63
N TRP A 4 -23.03 -10.72 47.62
CA TRP A 4 -22.42 -9.79 46.63
C TRP A 4 -20.95 -9.47 46.96
N ILE A 5 -20.58 -9.48 48.23
CA ILE A 5 -19.22 -9.15 48.70
C ILE A 5 -18.23 -10.26 48.36
N VAL A 6 -18.65 -11.52 48.33
CA VAL A 6 -17.80 -12.68 48.06
C VAL A 6 -17.45 -12.76 46.55
N ILE A 7 -18.33 -12.28 45.67
CA ILE A 7 -18.08 -12.31 44.23
C ILE A 7 -17.05 -11.24 43.83
N GLN A 8 -17.08 -10.07 44.43
CA GLN A 8 -16.11 -9.00 44.17
C GLN A 8 -14.69 -9.37 44.65
N ALA A 9 -14.56 -10.09 45.76
CA ALA A 9 -13.25 -10.51 46.26
C ALA A 9 -12.55 -11.56 45.38
N LYS A 10 -13.30 -12.40 44.66
CA LYS A 10 -12.72 -13.40 43.74
C LYS A 10 -12.22 -12.77 42.44
N PHE A 11 -12.84 -11.70 41.94
CA PHE A 11 -12.36 -11.00 40.77
C PHE A 11 -11.08 -10.18 41.00
N LEU A 12 -10.90 -9.65 42.24
CA LEU A 12 -9.71 -8.86 42.56
C LEU A 12 -8.44 -9.74 42.66
N VAL A 13 -8.57 -10.99 43.14
CA VAL A 13 -7.43 -11.93 43.26
C VAL A 13 -6.94 -12.41 41.89
N PHE A 14 -7.83 -12.59 40.90
CA PHE A 14 -7.42 -12.98 39.56
C PHE A 14 -6.72 -11.86 38.79
N PHE A 15 -6.99 -10.57 39.11
CA PHE A 15 -6.35 -9.44 38.45
C PHE A 15 -4.91 -9.19 38.95
N ILE A 16 -4.58 -9.58 40.18
CA ILE A 16 -3.23 -9.40 40.80
C ILE A 16 -2.25 -10.49 40.34
N ILE A 17 -2.73 -11.69 39.97
CA ILE A 17 -1.86 -12.80 39.54
C ILE A 17 -1.45 -12.64 38.05
N GLY A 18 -2.18 -11.84 37.24
CA GLY A 18 -1.87 -11.61 35.81
C GLY A 18 -0.72 -10.66 35.50
N ILE A 19 -0.17 -9.93 36.49
CA ILE A 19 0.84 -8.88 36.26
C ILE A 19 2.29 -9.37 36.47
N LEU A 20 2.52 -10.60 36.91
CA LEU A 20 3.86 -11.07 37.33
C LEU A 20 4.64 -11.88 36.28
N PHE A 21 4.14 -12.02 35.05
CA PHE A 21 4.88 -12.69 33.97
C PHE A 21 5.01 -11.82 32.72
N MET A 22 5.65 -10.66 32.85
CA MET A 22 6.18 -9.93 31.72
C MET A 22 7.70 -10.08 31.73
N GLU A 23 8.17 -11.28 31.34
CA GLU A 23 9.59 -11.51 31.07
C GLU A 23 9.95 -10.78 29.78
N CYS A 24 10.79 -9.77 29.95
CA CYS A 24 11.41 -9.01 28.88
C CYS A 24 12.49 -9.88 28.21
N THR A 25 12.19 -10.51 27.08
CA THR A 25 13.21 -11.21 26.28
C THR A 25 14.06 -10.16 25.56
N PRO A 26 15.40 -10.15 25.77
CA PRO A 26 16.26 -9.21 25.05
C PRO A 26 16.38 -9.61 23.57
N ALA A 27 16.25 -8.61 22.67
CA ALA A 27 16.43 -8.79 21.26
C ALA A 27 17.85 -9.28 20.91
N PRO A 28 18.03 -10.16 19.91
CA PRO A 28 19.34 -10.64 19.50
C PRO A 28 20.18 -9.49 18.95
N ARG A 29 21.36 -9.25 19.56
CA ARG A 29 22.37 -8.32 19.05
C ARG A 29 23.05 -8.94 17.84
N TYR A 30 22.89 -8.29 16.70
CA TYR A 30 23.68 -8.57 15.49
C TYR A 30 25.15 -8.24 15.77
N LYS A 31 26.01 -9.25 15.80
CA LYS A 31 27.48 -9.06 15.89
C LYS A 31 27.98 -8.64 14.51
N GLY A 32 28.46 -7.41 14.41
CA GLY A 32 29.20 -6.91 13.24
C GLY A 32 30.45 -7.77 12.99
N GLY A 33 30.55 -8.26 11.75
CA GLY A 33 31.73 -8.97 11.27
C GLY A 33 32.90 -7.99 11.06
N THR A 34 34.06 -8.41 11.45
CA THR A 34 35.36 -7.81 11.38
C THR A 34 35.72 -7.35 9.96
N SER A 35 36.19 -6.13 9.87
CA SER A 35 36.88 -5.56 8.71
C SER A 35 38.18 -6.31 8.43
N THR A 36 38.28 -6.98 7.29
CA THR A 36 39.54 -7.43 6.71
C THR A 36 39.97 -6.40 5.65
N GLU A 37 41.11 -5.78 5.90
CA GLU A 37 41.84 -4.94 4.96
C GLU A 37 42.14 -5.72 3.69
N PHE A 38 41.81 -5.22 2.52
CA PHE A 38 42.25 -5.77 1.25
C PHE A 38 43.16 -4.77 0.54
N SER A 39 44.41 -5.17 0.49
CA SER A 39 45.55 -4.51 -0.15
C SER A 39 45.29 -4.19 -1.62
N SER A 40 45.67 -2.98 -1.97
CA SER A 40 45.70 -2.41 -3.33
C SER A 40 46.61 -3.19 -4.26
N LYS A 41 46.09 -3.77 -5.34
CA LYS A 41 46.85 -4.07 -6.57
C LYS A 41 46.20 -3.37 -7.75
N LYS A 42 46.92 -2.35 -8.21
CA LYS A 42 46.77 -1.63 -9.47
C LYS A 42 46.87 -2.60 -10.64
N LYS A 43 45.81 -2.78 -11.44
CA LYS A 43 45.88 -3.37 -12.79
C LYS A 43 45.09 -2.52 -13.78
N GLU A 44 45.77 -2.33 -14.93
CA GLU A 44 45.43 -1.41 -16.02
C GLU A 44 44.09 -1.72 -16.70
N LYS A 45 43.53 -0.68 -17.30
CA LYS A 45 42.28 -0.70 -18.10
C LYS A 45 42.51 -1.43 -19.46
N PRO A 46 41.53 -2.22 -19.90
CA PRO A 46 41.20 -2.28 -21.31
C PRO A 46 39.98 -1.36 -21.57
N LYS A 47 40.13 -0.46 -22.52
CA LYS A 47 39.07 0.29 -23.14
C LYS A 47 38.14 -0.67 -23.89
N ASN A 48 36.97 -0.95 -23.37
CA ASN A 48 35.89 -1.53 -24.17
C ASN A 48 34.71 -0.56 -24.19
N LYS A 49 34.54 0.05 -25.36
CA LYS A 49 33.35 0.85 -25.69
C LYS A 49 32.19 -0.13 -25.92
N ASN A 50 31.45 -0.44 -24.87
CA ASN A 50 30.15 -1.07 -25.06
C ASN A 50 29.08 -0.06 -24.61
N LYS A 51 28.44 0.56 -25.59
CA LYS A 51 27.21 1.33 -25.41
C LYS A 51 26.10 0.38 -24.97
N ASN A 52 25.99 0.12 -23.68
CA ASN A 52 24.76 -0.45 -23.12
C ASN A 52 23.70 0.64 -23.15
N ASN A 53 22.97 0.68 -24.25
CA ASN A 53 21.63 1.25 -24.28
C ASN A 53 20.76 0.37 -23.34
N ASN A 54 20.79 0.63 -22.05
CA ASN A 54 19.72 0.22 -21.16
C ASN A 54 18.48 1.00 -21.59
N GLY A 55 17.86 0.54 -22.66
CA GLY A 55 16.53 0.96 -23.05
C GLY A 55 15.60 0.63 -21.90
N LYS A 56 15.32 1.61 -21.06
CA LYS A 56 14.16 1.63 -20.18
C LYS A 56 12.99 1.26 -21.08
N LYS A 57 12.52 0.01 -21.01
CA LYS A 57 11.37 -0.49 -21.77
C LYS A 57 10.18 0.39 -21.37
N LYS A 58 9.99 1.45 -22.13
CA LYS A 58 8.86 2.37 -21.97
C LYS A 58 7.65 1.51 -22.35
N THR A 59 7.00 0.92 -21.36
CA THR A 59 5.71 0.27 -21.57
C THR A 59 4.79 1.36 -22.12
N THR A 60 4.61 1.36 -23.40
CA THR A 60 3.70 2.29 -24.08
C THR A 60 2.29 1.87 -23.72
N PHE A 61 1.84 2.42 -22.59
CA PHE A 61 0.46 2.28 -22.17
C PHE A 61 -0.44 2.93 -23.24
N ASN A 62 -1.44 2.18 -23.70
CA ASN A 62 -2.35 2.69 -24.74
C ASN A 62 -3.33 3.71 -24.13
N LYS A 63 -3.01 5.00 -24.25
CA LYS A 63 -3.83 6.11 -23.75
C LYS A 63 -5.14 6.33 -24.55
N SER A 64 -5.36 5.62 -25.68
CA SER A 64 -6.58 5.77 -26.48
C SER A 64 -7.82 5.17 -25.79
N LYS A 65 -7.64 4.16 -24.94
CA LYS A 65 -8.74 3.58 -24.16
C LYS A 65 -8.93 4.36 -22.87
N THR A 66 -10.09 4.97 -22.69
CA THR A 66 -10.41 5.82 -21.54
C THR A 66 -11.44 5.23 -20.58
N VAL A 67 -12.07 4.09 -20.94
CA VAL A 67 -13.11 3.43 -20.11
C VAL A 67 -12.74 1.98 -19.84
N TYR A 68 -12.82 1.60 -18.56
CA TYR A 68 -12.52 0.26 -18.08
C TYR A 68 -13.63 -0.22 -17.13
N LYS A 69 -13.86 -1.54 -17.08
CA LYS A 69 -14.81 -2.15 -16.16
C LYS A 69 -14.16 -3.36 -15.49
N GLY A 70 -14.46 -3.57 -14.22
CA GLY A 70 -13.97 -4.71 -13.46
C GLY A 70 -14.33 -4.63 -11.99
N ILE A 71 -13.61 -5.41 -11.17
CA ILE A 71 -13.82 -5.44 -9.73
C ILE A 71 -12.84 -4.50 -9.05
N SER A 72 -13.36 -3.66 -8.15
CA SER A 72 -12.58 -2.90 -7.17
C SER A 72 -12.69 -3.51 -5.79
N SER A 73 -11.63 -3.39 -5.01
CA SER A 73 -11.56 -3.64 -3.57
C SER A 73 -11.01 -2.40 -2.86
N TYR A 74 -10.64 -2.52 -1.58
CA TYR A 74 -9.99 -1.43 -0.86
C TYR A 74 -8.92 -1.96 0.11
N TYR A 75 -7.96 -1.09 0.47
CA TYR A 75 -6.90 -1.40 1.40
C TYR A 75 -7.38 -1.49 2.84
N GLY A 76 -6.88 -2.49 3.57
CA GLY A 76 -7.09 -2.60 5.01
C GLY A 76 -6.26 -1.60 5.82
N PRO A 77 -6.55 -1.45 7.15
CA PRO A 77 -5.90 -0.47 8.02
C PRO A 77 -4.38 -0.65 8.16
N LYS A 78 -3.88 -1.85 7.95
CA LYS A 78 -2.44 -2.18 8.05
C LYS A 78 -1.54 -1.43 7.06
N PHE A 79 -2.13 -0.80 6.04
CA PHE A 79 -1.38 -0.02 5.04
C PHE A 79 -1.32 1.47 5.38
N HIS A 80 -2.12 1.95 6.34
CA HIS A 80 -2.11 3.35 6.76
C HIS A 80 -0.72 3.79 7.20
N GLN A 81 -0.30 4.99 6.79
CA GLN A 81 1.02 5.59 7.04
C GLN A 81 2.20 4.84 6.40
N LYS A 82 1.98 3.88 5.51
CA LYS A 82 3.05 3.28 4.71
C LYS A 82 3.24 4.03 3.40
N LEU A 83 4.43 3.90 2.82
CA LEU A 83 4.73 4.47 1.51
C LEU A 83 3.93 3.75 0.42
N THR A 84 3.35 4.52 -0.47
CA THR A 84 2.77 4.04 -1.72
C THR A 84 3.86 3.88 -2.79
N ALA A 85 3.52 3.26 -3.91
CA ALA A 85 4.48 3.01 -4.98
C ALA A 85 4.98 4.29 -5.67
N ASN A 86 4.29 5.43 -5.57
CA ASN A 86 4.79 6.72 -6.04
C ASN A 86 5.58 7.52 -4.99
N GLY A 87 5.75 6.98 -3.76
CA GLY A 87 6.50 7.60 -2.69
C GLY A 87 5.66 8.45 -1.71
N GLU A 88 4.35 8.57 -1.89
CA GLU A 88 3.49 9.26 -0.93
C GLU A 88 3.27 8.41 0.33
N ILE A 89 2.97 9.07 1.46
CA ILE A 89 2.45 8.38 2.65
C ILE A 89 0.96 8.06 2.43
N PHE A 90 0.61 6.78 2.52
CA PHE A 90 -0.78 6.35 2.32
C PHE A 90 -1.70 6.82 3.44
N ASP A 91 -2.68 7.63 3.10
CA ASP A 91 -3.80 7.97 3.97
C ASP A 91 -5.02 7.10 3.63
N MET A 92 -5.40 6.20 4.55
CA MET A 92 -6.56 5.33 4.34
C MET A 92 -7.89 6.10 4.24
N TYR A 93 -7.96 7.31 4.80
CA TYR A 93 -9.17 8.15 4.77
C TYR A 93 -9.21 9.10 3.56
N GLY A 94 -8.08 9.26 2.89
CA GLY A 94 -7.96 10.04 1.65
C GLY A 94 -8.74 9.42 0.47
N VAL A 95 -8.61 10.04 -0.70
CA VAL A 95 -9.30 9.61 -1.93
C VAL A 95 -8.27 9.27 -2.99
N THR A 96 -7.61 8.11 -2.83
CA THR A 96 -6.60 7.58 -3.74
C THR A 96 -6.87 6.12 -4.05
N ALA A 97 -6.19 5.59 -5.06
CA ALA A 97 -6.26 4.18 -5.41
C ALA A 97 -4.97 3.67 -6.08
N ALA A 98 -4.84 2.33 -6.10
CA ALA A 98 -3.85 1.62 -6.87
C ALA A 98 -4.41 1.09 -8.18
N HIS A 99 -3.62 1.18 -9.24
CA HIS A 99 -3.85 0.54 -10.52
C HIS A 99 -2.53 -0.06 -11.05
N LYS A 100 -2.62 -1.21 -11.76
CA LYS A 100 -1.42 -1.94 -12.23
C LYS A 100 -0.57 -1.12 -13.21
N GLU A 101 -1.22 -0.43 -14.13
CA GLU A 101 -0.59 0.10 -15.34
C GLU A 101 -0.78 1.60 -15.54
N PHE A 102 -1.81 2.22 -14.92
CA PHE A 102 -2.06 3.66 -15.12
C PHE A 102 -0.85 4.47 -14.63
N PRO A 103 -0.42 5.49 -15.38
CA PRO A 103 0.57 6.44 -14.88
C PRO A 103 0.17 6.96 -13.49
N PHE A 104 1.14 7.20 -12.60
CA PHE A 104 0.83 7.90 -11.36
C PHE A 104 0.25 9.28 -11.65
N ASN A 105 -0.52 9.80 -10.74
CA ASN A 105 -1.27 11.05 -10.84
C ASN A 105 -2.41 11.05 -11.88
N THR A 106 -2.70 9.89 -12.52
CA THR A 106 -3.91 9.75 -13.35
C THR A 106 -5.15 10.01 -12.51
N VAL A 107 -6.03 10.87 -12.99
CA VAL A 107 -7.33 11.15 -12.38
C VAL A 107 -8.41 10.38 -13.10
N VAL A 108 -9.16 9.59 -12.33
CA VAL A 108 -10.24 8.76 -12.86
C VAL A 108 -11.55 9.06 -12.16
N ARG A 109 -12.67 8.96 -12.89
CA ARG A 109 -14.00 8.83 -12.31
C ARG A 109 -14.29 7.35 -12.12
N VAL A 110 -14.50 6.93 -10.89
CA VAL A 110 -14.91 5.57 -10.54
C VAL A 110 -16.39 5.59 -10.19
N THR A 111 -17.17 4.77 -10.85
CA THR A 111 -18.62 4.60 -10.60
C THR A 111 -18.87 3.19 -10.11
N ASN A 112 -19.49 3.05 -8.94
CA ASN A 112 -20.01 1.77 -8.45
C ASN A 112 -21.28 1.43 -9.25
N GLU A 113 -21.21 0.38 -10.07
CA GLU A 113 -22.32 0.00 -10.96
C GLU A 113 -23.56 -0.49 -10.21
N LYS A 114 -23.43 -0.91 -8.94
CA LYS A 114 -24.56 -1.39 -8.12
C LYS A 114 -25.46 -0.24 -7.63
N ASN A 115 -24.86 0.87 -7.21
CA ASN A 115 -25.60 1.96 -6.55
C ASN A 115 -25.50 3.32 -7.27
N GLY A 116 -24.77 3.39 -8.39
CA GLY A 116 -24.56 4.59 -9.20
C GLY A 116 -23.68 5.67 -8.57
N LYS A 117 -23.17 5.48 -7.34
CA LYS A 117 -22.27 6.45 -6.71
C LYS A 117 -20.97 6.57 -7.49
N ALA A 118 -20.54 7.79 -7.75
CA ALA A 118 -19.33 8.10 -8.49
C ALA A 118 -18.41 9.01 -7.68
N LEU A 119 -17.09 8.85 -7.88
CA LEU A 119 -16.07 9.62 -7.18
C LEU A 119 -14.86 9.85 -8.09
N LEU A 120 -14.25 11.02 -8.00
CA LEU A 120 -12.97 11.29 -8.63
C LEU A 120 -11.87 10.78 -7.71
N ILE A 121 -10.96 9.97 -8.26
CA ILE A 121 -9.90 9.31 -7.52
C ILE A 121 -8.59 9.49 -8.28
N ARG A 122 -7.51 9.80 -7.55
CA ARG A 122 -6.16 9.87 -8.11
C ARG A 122 -5.42 8.55 -7.89
N ILE A 123 -4.69 8.11 -8.90
CA ILE A 123 -3.85 6.91 -8.85
C ILE A 123 -2.47 7.29 -8.31
N ASN A 124 -2.10 6.75 -7.17
CA ASN A 124 -0.80 6.97 -6.53
C ASN A 124 -0.08 5.68 -6.11
N ASP A 125 -0.68 4.52 -6.38
CA ASP A 125 -0.09 3.25 -5.95
C ASP A 125 -0.18 2.16 -7.03
N ARG A 126 0.53 1.04 -6.83
CA ARG A 126 0.56 -0.14 -7.71
C ARG A 126 -0.21 -1.30 -7.10
N GLY A 127 -0.97 -1.97 -7.91
CA GLY A 127 -1.88 -3.07 -7.59
C GLY A 127 -3.18 -2.92 -8.38
N PRO A 128 -4.17 -3.77 -8.14
CA PRO A 128 -4.15 -4.96 -7.28
C PRO A 128 -3.33 -6.11 -7.85
N TYR A 129 -2.70 -6.90 -6.98
CA TYR A 129 -1.98 -8.14 -7.37
C TYR A 129 -2.86 -9.39 -7.21
N VAL A 130 -4.13 -9.21 -6.95
CA VAL A 130 -5.14 -10.28 -6.89
C VAL A 130 -5.82 -10.41 -8.26
N ALA A 131 -5.93 -11.65 -8.76
CA ALA A 131 -6.59 -11.90 -10.04
C ALA A 131 -8.05 -11.42 -10.04
N GLY A 132 -8.51 -10.92 -11.19
CA GLY A 132 -9.88 -10.42 -11.37
C GLY A 132 -10.15 -9.00 -10.86
N ARG A 133 -9.27 -8.42 -10.05
CA ARG A 133 -9.39 -7.01 -9.62
C ARG A 133 -8.60 -6.08 -10.54
N ILE A 134 -9.17 -4.90 -10.76
CA ILE A 134 -8.54 -3.84 -11.59
C ILE A 134 -8.16 -2.61 -10.78
N LEU A 135 -8.78 -2.39 -9.61
CA LEU A 135 -8.57 -1.21 -8.78
C LEU A 135 -8.62 -1.60 -7.29
N ASP A 136 -7.71 -1.07 -6.49
CA ASP A 136 -7.81 -1.09 -5.03
C ASP A 136 -7.88 0.34 -4.50
N CYS A 137 -9.03 0.70 -3.91
CA CYS A 137 -9.30 2.03 -3.39
C CYS A 137 -8.73 2.20 -1.97
N SER A 138 -8.53 3.45 -1.53
CA SER A 138 -8.47 3.76 -0.10
C SER A 138 -9.79 3.41 0.59
N PHE A 139 -9.77 3.21 1.91
CA PHE A 139 -10.98 3.00 2.71
C PHE A 139 -11.95 4.18 2.59
N GLY A 140 -11.42 5.42 2.61
CA GLY A 140 -12.21 6.65 2.45
C GLY A 140 -12.94 6.70 1.11
N ALA A 141 -12.28 6.29 0.02
CA ALA A 141 -12.90 6.20 -1.30
C ALA A 141 -13.98 5.10 -1.35
N ALA A 142 -13.69 3.90 -0.81
CA ALA A 142 -14.66 2.81 -0.75
C ALA A 142 -15.92 3.18 0.07
N LYS A 143 -15.75 3.91 1.17
CA LYS A 143 -16.86 4.43 1.99
C LYS A 143 -17.74 5.40 1.20
N LYS A 144 -17.14 6.33 0.46
CA LYS A 144 -17.88 7.28 -0.40
C LYS A 144 -18.59 6.57 -1.55
N LEU A 145 -17.98 5.55 -2.14
CA LEU A 145 -18.58 4.72 -3.20
C LEU A 145 -19.60 3.71 -2.66
N GLY A 146 -19.68 3.50 -1.34
CA GLY A 146 -20.70 2.71 -0.65
C GLY A 146 -20.54 1.20 -0.81
N PHE A 147 -19.30 0.66 -0.78
CA PHE A 147 -19.08 -0.78 -0.88
C PHE A 147 -18.20 -1.39 0.23
N VAL A 148 -17.99 -0.64 1.33
CA VAL A 148 -17.18 -1.13 2.46
C VAL A 148 -17.76 -2.42 3.05
N GLY A 149 -19.09 -2.52 3.16
CA GLY A 149 -19.75 -3.70 3.72
C GLY A 149 -19.60 -4.95 2.87
N GLU A 150 -19.55 -4.80 1.54
CA GLU A 150 -19.36 -5.92 0.60
C GLU A 150 -17.88 -6.27 0.39
N GLY A 151 -16.95 -5.39 0.75
CA GLY A 151 -15.51 -5.57 0.54
C GLY A 151 -15.05 -5.37 -0.91
N THR A 152 -15.92 -5.57 -1.88
CA THR A 152 -15.66 -5.42 -3.32
C THR A 152 -16.88 -4.84 -4.05
N ALA A 153 -16.64 -4.23 -5.22
CA ALA A 153 -17.71 -3.73 -6.08
C ALA A 153 -17.35 -3.89 -7.57
N LYS A 154 -18.37 -4.09 -8.41
CA LYS A 154 -18.24 -3.88 -9.87
C LYS A 154 -18.19 -2.39 -10.13
N VAL A 155 -17.15 -1.94 -10.81
CA VAL A 155 -16.93 -0.53 -11.08
C VAL A 155 -16.71 -0.27 -12.57
N LYS A 156 -17.18 0.90 -13.02
CA LYS A 156 -16.76 1.55 -14.26
C LYS A 156 -15.73 2.61 -13.91
N ILE A 157 -14.60 2.61 -14.59
CA ILE A 157 -13.53 3.60 -14.46
C ILE A 157 -13.47 4.39 -15.77
N GLU A 158 -13.54 5.70 -15.67
CA GLU A 158 -13.41 6.63 -16.79
C GLU A 158 -12.18 7.50 -16.52
N VAL A 159 -11.20 7.44 -17.38
CA VAL A 159 -10.00 8.28 -17.26
C VAL A 159 -10.35 9.68 -17.72
N LEU A 160 -10.20 10.66 -16.85
CA LEU A 160 -10.43 12.07 -17.12
C LEU A 160 -9.14 12.77 -17.52
N GLU A 161 -8.06 12.45 -16.82
CA GLU A 161 -6.74 13.02 -17.06
C GLU A 161 -5.67 11.96 -16.87
N TRP A 162 -4.78 11.81 -17.84
CA TRP A 162 -3.62 10.95 -17.73
C TRP A 162 -2.52 11.63 -16.93
N GLY A 163 -2.05 10.97 -15.89
CA GLY A 163 -0.96 11.47 -15.07
C GLY A 163 0.39 11.48 -15.79
N ASP A 164 1.32 12.20 -15.21
CA ASP A 164 2.73 12.33 -15.65
C ASP A 164 3.57 11.07 -15.38
N GLY A 165 3.14 10.25 -14.40
CA GLY A 165 3.86 9.06 -13.95
C GLY A 165 5.01 9.37 -12.99
N GLU A 166 5.10 10.60 -12.49
CA GLU A 166 6.18 11.02 -11.61
C GLU A 166 6.08 10.41 -10.21
N TYR A 167 7.26 10.22 -9.62
CA TYR A 167 7.41 9.76 -8.24
C TYR A 167 7.66 10.96 -7.34
N MET A 168 7.14 10.94 -6.13
CA MET A 168 7.55 11.89 -5.10
C MET A 168 8.95 11.48 -4.61
N HIS A 169 9.92 12.36 -4.80
CA HIS A 169 11.24 12.20 -4.22
C HIS A 169 11.21 12.73 -2.78
N HIS A 170 11.57 11.90 -1.82
CA HIS A 170 11.88 12.33 -0.47
C HIS A 170 13.40 12.55 -0.43
N ASP A 171 13.80 13.81 -0.34
CA ASP A 171 15.19 14.20 -0.08
C ASP A 171 15.55 13.90 1.38
#